data_bafb8dd79d2b3dc279d98ab5ec950ef6
#
_entry.id   bafb8dd79d2b3dc279d98ab5ec950ef6
#
_cell.length_a   1.000
_cell.length_b   1.000
_cell.length_c   1.000
_cell.angle_alpha   90.00
_cell.angle_beta   90.00
_cell.angle_gamma   90.00
#
_symmetry.space_group_name_H-M   'P 1'
#
loop_
_entity.id
_entity.type
_entity.pdbx_description
1 polymer ?
#
loop_
_entity_poly.entity_id
_entity_poly.type
_entity_poly.pdbx_seq_one_letter_code
_entity_poly.pdbx_strand_id
1 'polypeptide(L)'
;MDTKVTRVDGRGAVLRGDDIDTDRIIPARFLRCVTFDGLGEHAFEDDRLQAKGTHPLDDERYAGARILVVGRNFGCGSSREHAPQALMRWGFGAFVGESFAEIFFGNCVALGLPAVTMTGAELERLMDAVELDPQQELALDLAAGTLTSRAGTQKIAMPEGARRQLLEGNWDATAVLLEARDAIQKTAASLPYVSGF
;
A
#
# COMPACT_ATOMS: atom_id res chain seq x y z
N MET A 1 -3.73 4.07 -20.00
CA MET A 1 -2.61 3.47 -19.20
C MET A 1 -3.07 2.13 -18.70
N ASP A 2 -2.20 1.14 -18.64
CA ASP A 2 -2.58 -0.15 -18.06
C ASP A 2 -2.68 0.02 -16.54
N THR A 3 -3.91 -0.08 -16.01
CA THR A 3 -4.21 0.07 -14.58
C THR A 3 -4.08 -1.25 -13.83
N LYS A 4 -3.79 -2.35 -14.52
CA LYS A 4 -3.67 -3.68 -13.94
C LYS A 4 -2.41 -3.81 -13.09
N VAL A 5 -2.59 -4.30 -11.88
CA VAL A 5 -1.48 -4.62 -10.99
C VAL A 5 -1.42 -6.14 -10.82
N THR A 6 -0.58 -6.78 -11.61
CA THR A 6 -0.40 -8.24 -11.59
C THR A 6 0.80 -8.66 -10.79
N ARG A 7 1.85 -7.80 -10.74
CA ARG A 7 3.12 -8.08 -10.12
C ARG A 7 3.83 -6.81 -9.67
N VAL A 8 4.52 -6.88 -8.55
CA VAL A 8 5.41 -5.82 -8.05
C VAL A 8 6.77 -6.44 -7.74
N ASP A 9 7.78 -5.98 -8.44
CA ASP A 9 9.17 -6.40 -8.23
C ASP A 9 9.99 -5.25 -7.64
N GLY A 10 10.95 -5.59 -6.81
CA GLY A 10 11.92 -4.65 -6.26
C GLY A 10 12.44 -5.07 -4.90
N ARG A 11 13.38 -4.29 -4.38
CA ARG A 11 13.95 -4.55 -3.06
C ARG A 11 12.93 -4.31 -1.96
N GLY A 12 13.09 -5.02 -0.83
CA GLY A 12 12.31 -4.82 0.37
C GLY A 12 12.94 -3.82 1.34
N ALA A 13 12.11 -3.12 2.09
CA ALA A 13 12.50 -2.45 3.33
C ALA A 13 11.71 -3.03 4.49
N VAL A 14 12.33 -3.20 5.65
CA VAL A 14 11.69 -3.76 6.84
C VAL A 14 11.41 -2.66 7.84
N LEU A 15 10.19 -2.60 8.33
CA LEU A 15 9.79 -1.76 9.45
C LEU A 15 9.17 -2.65 10.53
N ARG A 16 10.00 -3.00 11.53
CA ARG A 16 9.58 -3.85 12.64
C ARG A 16 8.66 -3.10 13.60
N GLY A 17 7.82 -3.85 14.26
CA GLY A 17 6.86 -3.39 15.23
C GLY A 17 5.42 -3.59 14.79
N ASP A 18 4.57 -3.83 15.78
CA ASP A 18 3.13 -3.98 15.60
C ASP A 18 2.40 -2.68 15.90
N ASP A 19 1.12 -2.62 15.51
CA ASP A 19 0.21 -1.52 15.83
C ASP A 19 0.76 -0.14 15.42
N ILE A 20 1.50 -0.07 14.30
CA ILE A 20 1.97 1.20 13.75
C ILE A 20 0.77 1.94 13.18
N ASP A 21 0.43 3.06 13.83
CA ASP A 21 -0.74 3.84 13.49
C ASP A 21 -0.50 4.86 12.36
N THR A 22 -1.59 5.39 11.81
CA THR A 22 -1.53 6.35 10.70
C THR A 22 -0.93 7.70 11.10
N ASP A 23 -0.94 8.09 12.39
CA ASP A 23 -0.29 9.32 12.87
C ASP A 23 1.23 9.19 12.88
N ARG A 24 1.75 7.99 13.12
CA ARG A 24 3.18 7.69 12.95
C ARG A 24 3.58 7.68 11.49
N ILE A 25 2.75 7.08 10.60
CA ILE A 25 3.03 7.02 9.16
C ILE A 25 3.07 8.42 8.57
N ILE A 26 2.09 9.27 8.90
CA ILE A 26 2.05 10.67 8.47
C ILE A 26 1.48 11.56 9.58
N PRO A 27 2.28 12.45 10.18
CA PRO A 27 1.83 13.32 11.27
C PRO A 27 0.65 14.19 10.88
N ALA A 28 -0.27 14.40 11.82
CA ALA A 28 -1.54 15.11 11.59
C ALA A 28 -1.39 16.52 10.98
N ARG A 29 -0.25 17.19 11.18
CA ARG A 29 0.02 18.52 10.59
C ARG A 29 0.02 18.51 9.05
N PHE A 30 0.29 17.37 8.42
CA PHE A 30 0.30 17.22 6.96
C PHE A 30 -1.07 16.92 6.35
N LEU A 31 -2.11 16.71 7.16
CA LEU A 31 -3.48 16.46 6.67
C LEU A 31 -4.14 17.70 6.04
N ARG A 32 -3.52 18.87 6.16
CA ARG A 32 -4.01 20.13 5.57
C ARG A 32 -3.45 20.41 4.17
N CYS A 33 -2.68 19.47 3.61
CA CYS A 33 -2.15 19.63 2.25
C CYS A 33 -3.30 19.68 1.23
N VAL A 34 -3.19 20.58 0.26
CA VAL A 34 -4.16 20.70 -0.84
C VAL A 34 -3.91 19.65 -1.92
N THR A 35 -2.64 19.29 -2.10
CA THR A 35 -2.21 18.20 -2.99
C THR A 35 -1.31 17.26 -2.20
N PHE A 36 -1.15 16.03 -2.70
CA PHE A 36 -0.24 15.07 -2.08
C PHE A 36 1.22 15.19 -2.58
N ASP A 37 1.53 16.21 -3.37
CA ASP A 37 2.89 16.44 -3.87
C ASP A 37 3.86 16.68 -2.72
N GLY A 38 5.01 16.02 -2.73
CA GLY A 38 6.00 16.09 -1.67
C GLY A 38 5.64 15.34 -0.37
N LEU A 39 4.41 14.78 -0.25
CA LEU A 39 3.97 14.13 0.98
C LEU A 39 4.85 12.93 1.37
N GLY A 40 5.48 12.28 0.39
CA GLY A 40 6.40 11.17 0.64
C GLY A 40 7.57 11.54 1.55
N GLU A 41 8.13 12.73 1.41
CA GLU A 41 9.27 13.19 2.20
C GLU A 41 8.98 13.21 3.72
N HIS A 42 7.68 13.33 4.07
CA HIS A 42 7.19 13.40 5.44
C HIS A 42 6.72 12.04 6.01
N ALA A 43 6.89 10.96 5.25
CA ALA A 43 6.59 9.61 5.76
C ALA A 43 7.45 9.32 6.99
N PHE A 44 6.80 8.94 8.11
CA PHE A 44 7.42 8.69 9.40
C PHE A 44 8.29 9.86 9.93
N GLU A 45 7.98 11.10 9.59
CA GLU A 45 8.85 12.24 9.90
C GLU A 45 9.15 12.34 11.41
N ASP A 46 8.15 12.21 12.28
CA ASP A 46 8.37 12.30 13.73
C ASP A 46 9.18 11.12 14.26
N ASP A 47 8.90 9.91 13.80
CA ASP A 47 9.67 8.71 14.17
C ASP A 47 11.13 8.83 13.69
N ARG A 48 11.34 9.30 12.46
CA ARG A 48 12.67 9.50 11.88
C ARG A 48 13.48 10.56 12.65
N LEU A 49 12.84 11.67 13.00
CA LEU A 49 13.47 12.72 13.81
C LEU A 49 13.86 12.21 15.20
N GLN A 50 12.99 11.41 15.83
CA GLN A 50 13.28 10.79 17.14
C GLN A 50 14.39 9.76 17.05
N ALA A 51 14.42 8.98 15.99
CA ALA A 51 15.43 7.94 15.75
C ALA A 51 16.81 8.50 15.36
N LYS A 52 16.93 9.79 15.02
CA LYS A 52 18.21 10.47 14.74
C LYS A 52 19.08 9.72 13.72
N GLY A 53 18.48 9.26 12.63
CA GLY A 53 19.16 8.56 11.56
C GLY A 53 19.26 7.03 11.73
N THR A 54 18.65 6.45 12.76
CA THR A 54 18.57 4.99 12.92
C THR A 54 17.23 4.40 12.47
N HIS A 55 16.33 5.23 11.94
CA HIS A 55 15.07 4.75 11.41
C HIS A 55 15.30 3.99 10.09
N PRO A 56 14.61 2.86 9.84
CA PRO A 56 14.82 2.08 8.60
C PRO A 56 14.68 2.88 7.31
N LEU A 57 13.78 3.85 7.24
CA LEU A 57 13.63 4.68 6.07
C LEU A 57 14.77 5.70 5.85
N ASP A 58 15.62 5.93 6.85
CA ASP A 58 16.84 6.73 6.72
C ASP A 58 18.08 5.88 6.40
N ASP A 59 17.93 4.56 6.38
CA ASP A 59 19.01 3.64 6.06
C ASP A 59 19.23 3.56 4.54
N GLU A 60 20.38 3.99 4.07
CA GLU A 60 20.76 3.98 2.66
C GLU A 60 20.66 2.59 2.02
N ARG A 61 20.76 1.51 2.80
CA ARG A 61 20.62 0.15 2.30
C ARG A 61 19.22 -0.11 1.73
N TYR A 62 18.20 0.59 2.24
CA TYR A 62 16.81 0.50 1.78
C TYR A 62 16.43 1.58 0.75
N ALA A 63 17.35 2.47 0.38
CA ALA A 63 17.06 3.52 -0.59
C ALA A 63 16.54 2.93 -1.91
N GLY A 64 15.37 3.38 -2.36
CA GLY A 64 14.71 2.87 -3.57
C GLY A 64 14.05 1.49 -3.40
N ALA A 65 13.84 1.00 -2.18
CA ALA A 65 13.02 -0.18 -1.92
C ALA A 65 11.58 0.07 -2.38
N ARG A 66 10.97 -0.95 -2.97
CA ARG A 66 9.61 -0.87 -3.52
C ARG A 66 8.57 -1.65 -2.73
N ILE A 67 8.99 -2.56 -1.86
CA ILE A 67 8.10 -3.40 -1.06
C ILE A 67 8.40 -3.13 0.41
N LEU A 68 7.41 -2.62 1.14
CA LEU A 68 7.55 -2.40 2.59
C LEU A 68 7.03 -3.61 3.34
N VAL A 69 7.88 -4.20 4.18
CA VAL A 69 7.56 -5.36 5.03
C VAL A 69 7.31 -4.86 6.44
N VAL A 70 6.10 -5.12 6.97
CA VAL A 70 5.60 -4.53 8.23
C VAL A 70 5.01 -5.60 9.15
N GLY A 71 4.86 -5.28 10.43
CA GLY A 71 4.29 -6.17 11.43
C GLY A 71 2.76 -6.29 11.37
N ARG A 72 2.18 -6.65 12.50
CA ARG A 72 0.74 -6.83 12.68
C ARG A 72 0.01 -5.50 12.84
N ASN A 73 -1.26 -5.45 12.34
CA ASN A 73 -2.18 -4.31 12.49
C ASN A 73 -1.59 -2.97 12.02
N PHE A 74 -0.85 -3.02 10.90
CA PHE A 74 -0.25 -1.83 10.33
C PHE A 74 -1.29 -0.86 9.76
N GLY A 75 -1.09 0.44 9.98
CA GLY A 75 -2.01 1.49 9.53
C GLY A 75 -3.26 1.62 10.39
N CYS A 76 -3.21 1.16 11.67
CA CYS A 76 -4.31 1.34 12.63
C CYS A 76 -4.52 2.84 12.94
N GLY A 77 -5.55 3.13 13.74
CA GLY A 77 -5.90 4.50 14.12
C GLY A 77 -6.88 5.17 13.17
N SER A 78 -6.65 6.42 12.84
CA SER A 78 -7.60 7.24 12.08
C SER A 78 -7.62 6.89 10.59
N SER A 79 -8.83 6.95 10.00
CA SER A 79 -9.01 6.75 8.55
C SER A 79 -8.39 7.90 7.76
N ARG A 80 -7.21 7.67 7.18
CA ARG A 80 -6.48 8.70 6.41
C ARG A 80 -5.91 8.13 5.14
N GLU A 81 -6.41 8.62 4.02
CA GLU A 81 -5.81 8.35 2.72
C GLU A 81 -4.35 8.85 2.64
N HIS A 82 -4.02 9.89 3.40
CA HIS A 82 -2.68 10.48 3.45
C HIS A 82 -1.59 9.47 3.83
N ALA A 83 -1.88 8.47 4.67
CA ALA A 83 -0.91 7.48 5.09
C ALA A 83 -0.43 6.60 3.92
N PRO A 84 -1.27 5.88 3.18
CA PRO A 84 -0.82 5.14 2.00
C PRO A 84 -0.33 6.05 0.88
N GLN A 85 -0.88 7.28 0.74
CA GLN A 85 -0.38 8.28 -0.19
C GLN A 85 1.08 8.69 0.10
N ALA A 86 1.42 8.91 1.37
CA ALA A 86 2.80 9.22 1.78
C ALA A 86 3.75 8.07 1.43
N LEU A 87 3.37 6.84 1.76
CA LEU A 87 4.19 5.66 1.48
C LEU A 87 4.36 5.41 -0.02
N MET A 88 3.30 5.58 -0.81
CA MET A 88 3.36 5.47 -2.27
C MET A 88 4.34 6.51 -2.86
N ARG A 89 4.28 7.75 -2.37
CA ARG A 89 5.15 8.83 -2.83
C ARG A 89 6.57 8.73 -2.30
N TRP A 90 6.78 8.01 -1.20
CA TRP A 90 8.12 7.59 -0.80
C TRP A 90 8.77 6.67 -1.84
N GLY A 91 7.96 5.86 -2.54
CA GLY A 91 8.41 4.93 -3.58
C GLY A 91 7.91 3.50 -3.42
N PHE A 92 7.16 3.21 -2.35
CA PHE A 92 6.61 1.87 -2.15
C PHE A 92 5.47 1.58 -3.13
N GLY A 93 5.54 0.42 -3.78
CA GLY A 93 4.53 -0.08 -4.71
C GLY A 93 3.71 -1.24 -4.15
N ALA A 94 4.09 -1.79 -3.00
CA ALA A 94 3.38 -2.87 -2.32
C ALA A 94 3.72 -2.95 -0.83
N PHE A 95 2.84 -3.56 -0.06
CA PHE A 95 2.99 -3.84 1.36
C PHE A 95 2.84 -5.33 1.65
N VAL A 96 3.70 -5.86 2.50
CA VAL A 96 3.64 -7.24 3.00
C VAL A 96 3.62 -7.20 4.52
N GLY A 97 2.63 -7.78 5.17
CA GLY A 97 2.50 -7.72 6.62
C GLY A 97 1.84 -8.95 7.21
N GLU A 98 1.74 -9.02 8.53
CA GLU A 98 0.94 -10.03 9.21
C GLU A 98 -0.55 -9.68 9.12
N SER A 99 -0.87 -8.41 9.31
CA SER A 99 -2.23 -7.86 9.11
C SER A 99 -2.19 -6.34 8.92
N PHE A 100 -3.26 -5.80 8.33
CA PHE A 100 -3.47 -4.38 8.13
C PHE A 100 -4.79 -3.95 8.75
N ALA A 101 -4.86 -2.71 9.23
CA ALA A 101 -6.14 -2.11 9.59
C ALA A 101 -7.04 -2.00 8.35
N GLU A 102 -8.33 -2.29 8.53
CA GLU A 102 -9.30 -2.42 7.43
C GLU A 102 -9.35 -1.17 6.53
N ILE A 103 -9.37 0.01 7.15
CA ILE A 103 -9.45 1.28 6.40
C ILE A 103 -8.16 1.56 5.65
N PHE A 104 -7.00 1.33 6.28
CA PHE A 104 -5.70 1.47 5.61
C PHE A 104 -5.62 0.53 4.40
N PHE A 105 -6.01 -0.72 4.57
CA PHE A 105 -6.08 -1.70 3.49
C PHE A 105 -6.98 -1.23 2.33
N GLY A 106 -8.20 -0.76 2.65
CA GLY A 106 -9.13 -0.23 1.65
C GLY A 106 -8.56 0.95 0.86
N ASN A 107 -7.91 1.88 1.55
CA ASN A 107 -7.22 3.02 0.92
C ASN A 107 -6.04 2.57 0.03
N CYS A 108 -5.29 1.55 0.43
CA CYS A 108 -4.24 0.98 -0.41
C CYS A 108 -4.83 0.42 -1.72
N VAL A 109 -5.90 -0.37 -1.63
CA VAL A 109 -6.57 -0.93 -2.81
C VAL A 109 -7.07 0.17 -3.75
N ALA A 110 -7.69 1.23 -3.21
CA ALA A 110 -8.18 2.37 -3.99
C ALA A 110 -7.07 3.18 -4.69
N LEU A 111 -5.81 2.99 -4.29
CA LEU A 111 -4.62 3.58 -4.90
C LEU A 111 -3.88 2.60 -5.83
N GLY A 112 -4.40 1.40 -6.04
CA GLY A 112 -3.70 0.37 -6.80
C GLY A 112 -2.48 -0.22 -6.09
N LEU A 113 -2.41 -0.13 -4.75
CA LEU A 113 -1.32 -0.62 -3.94
C LEU A 113 -1.69 -1.97 -3.31
N PRO A 114 -1.06 -3.07 -3.71
CA PRO A 114 -1.26 -4.35 -3.04
C PRO A 114 -0.78 -4.31 -1.58
N ALA A 115 -1.66 -4.69 -0.66
CA ALA A 115 -1.33 -4.97 0.74
C ALA A 115 -1.68 -6.44 1.01
N VAL A 116 -0.66 -7.28 1.10
CA VAL A 116 -0.81 -8.74 1.21
C VAL A 116 -0.33 -9.24 2.56
N THR A 117 -0.91 -10.34 3.02
CA THR A 117 -0.57 -10.91 4.33
C THR A 117 0.13 -12.25 4.21
N MET A 118 0.97 -12.53 5.21
CA MET A 118 1.67 -13.80 5.44
C MET A 118 1.46 -14.24 6.89
N THR A 119 1.72 -15.50 7.19
CA THR A 119 1.73 -15.95 8.59
C THR A 119 2.89 -15.27 9.35
N GLY A 120 2.73 -14.99 10.65
CA GLY A 120 3.76 -14.32 11.44
C GLY A 120 5.13 -15.00 11.35
N ALA A 121 5.18 -16.34 11.38
CA ALA A 121 6.44 -17.07 11.27
C ALA A 121 7.11 -16.96 9.88
N GLU A 122 6.34 -16.86 8.80
CA GLU A 122 6.88 -16.63 7.45
C GLU A 122 7.32 -15.20 7.26
N LEU A 123 6.56 -14.26 7.81
CA LEU A 123 6.87 -12.83 7.80
C LEU A 123 8.18 -12.54 8.53
N GLU A 124 8.37 -13.09 9.73
CA GLU A 124 9.64 -12.93 10.49
C GLU A 124 10.84 -13.44 9.69
N ARG A 125 10.72 -14.62 9.07
CA ARG A 125 11.79 -15.13 8.20
C ARG A 125 12.06 -14.23 7.00
N LEU A 126 11.02 -13.62 6.42
CA LEU A 126 11.18 -12.67 5.34
C LEU A 126 11.88 -11.39 5.82
N MET A 127 11.47 -10.85 6.97
CA MET A 127 12.11 -9.68 7.58
C MET A 127 13.60 -9.94 7.84
N ASP A 128 13.93 -11.05 8.49
CA ASP A 128 15.32 -11.43 8.77
C ASP A 128 16.14 -11.57 7.47
N ALA A 129 15.58 -12.18 6.44
CA ALA A 129 16.25 -12.34 5.16
C ALA A 129 16.51 -11.00 4.45
N VAL A 130 15.55 -10.06 4.51
CA VAL A 130 15.71 -8.72 3.93
C VAL A 130 16.72 -7.90 4.72
N GLU A 131 16.72 -7.96 6.04
CA GLU A 131 17.71 -7.26 6.89
C GLU A 131 19.13 -7.79 6.68
N LEU A 132 19.28 -9.12 6.48
CA LEU A 132 20.56 -9.76 6.19
C LEU A 132 21.10 -9.36 4.81
N ASP A 133 20.22 -9.27 3.81
CA ASP A 133 20.56 -8.88 2.44
C ASP A 133 19.55 -7.86 1.89
N PRO A 134 19.69 -6.57 2.21
CA PRO A 134 18.80 -5.51 1.74
C PRO A 134 18.82 -5.29 0.22
N GLN A 135 19.79 -5.88 -0.49
CA GLN A 135 19.90 -5.78 -1.94
C GLN A 135 19.18 -6.90 -2.67
N GLN A 136 18.60 -7.88 -1.95
CA GLN A 136 17.84 -8.92 -2.61
C GLN A 136 16.56 -8.38 -3.24
N GLU A 137 16.24 -8.91 -4.41
CA GLU A 137 14.96 -8.64 -5.09
C GLU A 137 13.86 -9.53 -4.50
N LEU A 138 12.73 -8.92 -4.26
CA LEU A 138 11.47 -9.56 -3.93
C LEU A 138 10.55 -9.49 -5.15
N ALA A 139 9.80 -10.54 -5.41
CA ALA A 139 8.83 -10.60 -6.49
C ALA A 139 7.45 -10.97 -5.92
N LEU A 140 6.59 -9.99 -5.79
CA LEU A 140 5.19 -10.16 -5.39
C LEU A 140 4.34 -10.41 -6.63
N ASP A 141 3.82 -11.62 -6.78
CA ASP A 141 2.94 -12.03 -7.87
C ASP A 141 1.51 -12.21 -7.36
N LEU A 142 0.63 -11.27 -7.72
CA LEU A 142 -0.77 -11.30 -7.32
C LEU A 142 -1.56 -12.38 -8.07
N ALA A 143 -1.19 -12.67 -9.32
CA ALA A 143 -1.88 -13.68 -10.10
C ALA A 143 -1.57 -15.09 -9.58
N ALA A 144 -0.31 -15.36 -9.23
CA ALA A 144 0.09 -16.62 -8.61
C ALA A 144 -0.24 -16.70 -7.10
N GLY A 145 -0.46 -15.56 -6.44
CA GLY A 145 -0.67 -15.50 -4.99
C GLY A 145 0.59 -15.85 -4.20
N THR A 146 1.75 -15.36 -4.65
CA THR A 146 3.05 -15.71 -4.07
C THR A 146 3.98 -14.51 -3.93
N LEU A 147 4.88 -14.61 -2.95
CA LEU A 147 6.05 -13.75 -2.81
C LEU A 147 7.30 -14.63 -2.96
N THR A 148 8.17 -14.27 -3.86
CA THR A 148 9.46 -14.93 -4.07
C THR A 148 10.59 -14.05 -3.57
N SER A 149 11.50 -14.64 -2.81
CA SER A 149 12.74 -14.05 -2.30
C SER A 149 13.89 -15.01 -2.52
N ARG A 150 15.11 -14.66 -2.09
CA ARG A 150 16.24 -15.63 -2.07
C ARG A 150 15.99 -16.84 -1.14
N ALA A 151 15.15 -16.67 -0.13
CA ALA A 151 14.77 -17.75 0.78
C ALA A 151 13.74 -18.74 0.18
N GLY A 152 13.26 -18.46 -1.04
CA GLY A 152 12.26 -19.27 -1.73
C GLY A 152 10.96 -18.55 -1.99
N THR A 153 9.94 -19.30 -2.41
CA THR A 153 8.60 -18.80 -2.73
C THR A 153 7.62 -19.18 -1.63
N GLN A 154 6.92 -18.18 -1.11
CA GLN A 154 5.90 -18.33 -0.06
C GLN A 154 4.52 -17.91 -0.59
N LYS A 155 3.47 -18.47 -0.01
CA LYS A 155 2.10 -18.04 -0.31
C LYS A 155 1.78 -16.73 0.41
N ILE A 156 1.06 -15.87 -0.29
CA ILE A 156 0.48 -14.67 0.30
C ILE A 156 -1.06 -14.79 0.33
N ALA A 157 -1.69 -14.04 1.22
CA ALA A 157 -3.13 -13.94 1.28
C ALA A 157 -3.58 -12.48 1.03
N MET A 158 -4.73 -12.35 0.38
CA MET A 158 -5.42 -11.09 0.14
C MET A 158 -6.91 -11.40 -0.07
N PRO A 159 -7.84 -10.55 0.39
CA PRO A 159 -9.26 -10.70 0.07
C PRO A 159 -9.49 -10.79 -1.45
N GLU A 160 -10.23 -11.80 -1.89
CA GLU A 160 -10.39 -12.13 -3.32
C GLU A 160 -10.99 -10.97 -4.13
N GLY A 161 -11.94 -10.21 -3.54
CA GLY A 161 -12.50 -9.02 -4.18
C GLY A 161 -11.46 -7.96 -4.50
N ALA A 162 -10.60 -7.64 -3.53
CA ALA A 162 -9.52 -6.66 -3.69
C ALA A 162 -8.45 -7.15 -4.70
N ARG A 163 -8.08 -8.42 -4.60
CA ARG A 163 -7.15 -9.03 -5.54
C ARG A 163 -7.64 -8.93 -6.98
N ARG A 164 -8.93 -9.25 -7.21
CA ARG A 164 -9.55 -9.14 -8.53
C ARG A 164 -9.57 -7.70 -9.03
N GLN A 165 -9.92 -6.72 -8.19
CA GLN A 165 -9.89 -5.30 -8.57
C GLN A 165 -8.51 -4.86 -9.06
N LEU A 166 -7.43 -5.28 -8.38
CA LEU A 166 -6.06 -4.97 -8.80
C LEU A 166 -5.70 -5.66 -10.11
N LEU A 167 -6.01 -6.95 -10.26
CA LEU A 167 -5.70 -7.74 -11.46
C LEU A 167 -6.46 -7.24 -12.70
N GLU A 168 -7.69 -6.79 -12.54
CA GLU A 168 -8.53 -6.27 -13.62
C GLU A 168 -8.28 -4.78 -13.90
N GLY A 169 -7.67 -4.05 -12.97
CA GLY A 169 -7.43 -2.61 -13.08
C GLY A 169 -8.65 -1.75 -12.72
N ASN A 170 -9.63 -2.30 -12.00
CA ASN A 170 -10.89 -1.66 -11.62
C ASN A 170 -10.84 -1.06 -10.19
N TRP A 171 -9.66 -0.85 -9.66
CA TRP A 171 -9.45 -0.32 -8.31
C TRP A 171 -9.72 1.18 -8.19
N ASP A 172 -9.57 1.95 -9.26
CA ASP A 172 -9.97 3.36 -9.33
C ASP A 172 -11.44 3.47 -9.71
N ALA A 173 -12.32 3.50 -8.70
CA ALA A 173 -13.76 3.61 -8.89
C ALA A 173 -14.16 4.90 -9.62
N THR A 174 -13.41 5.98 -9.48
CA THR A 174 -13.67 7.26 -10.16
C THR A 174 -13.38 7.14 -11.65
N ALA A 175 -12.25 6.55 -12.02
CA ALA A 175 -11.90 6.31 -13.41
C ALA A 175 -12.96 5.41 -14.09
N VAL A 176 -13.37 4.33 -13.44
CA VAL A 176 -14.43 3.42 -13.93
C VAL A 176 -15.74 4.17 -14.19
N LEU A 177 -16.15 5.07 -13.28
CA LEU A 177 -17.35 5.90 -13.46
C LEU A 177 -17.19 6.90 -14.62
N LEU A 178 -16.04 7.53 -14.76
CA LEU A 178 -15.78 8.47 -15.85
C LEU A 178 -15.80 7.80 -17.22
N GLU A 179 -15.31 6.56 -17.32
CA GLU A 179 -15.38 5.76 -18.55
C GLU A 179 -16.82 5.31 -18.88
N ALA A 180 -17.67 5.15 -17.86
CA ALA A 180 -19.07 4.74 -18.01
C ALA A 180 -20.07 5.91 -18.25
N ARG A 181 -19.60 7.07 -18.73
CA ARG A 181 -20.39 8.30 -18.84
C ARG A 181 -21.73 8.12 -19.56
N ASP A 182 -21.73 7.40 -20.68
CA ASP A 182 -22.96 7.17 -21.47
C ASP A 182 -23.99 6.32 -20.71
N ALA A 183 -23.52 5.31 -19.96
CA ALA A 183 -24.36 4.48 -19.10
C ALA A 183 -24.96 5.29 -17.95
N ILE A 184 -24.17 6.18 -17.36
CA ILE A 184 -24.60 7.09 -16.28
C ILE A 184 -25.68 8.05 -16.83
N GLN A 185 -25.45 8.67 -17.98
CA GLN A 185 -26.42 9.56 -18.59
C GLN A 185 -27.74 8.85 -18.95
N LYS A 186 -27.67 7.63 -19.49
CA LYS A 186 -28.84 6.80 -19.77
C LYS A 186 -29.64 6.48 -18.51
N THR A 187 -28.94 6.12 -17.43
CA THR A 187 -29.57 5.84 -16.14
C THR A 187 -30.20 7.11 -15.57
N ALA A 188 -29.47 8.23 -15.56
CA ALA A 188 -30.01 9.51 -15.11
C ALA A 188 -31.29 9.93 -15.86
N ALA A 189 -31.32 9.77 -17.19
CA ALA A 189 -32.48 10.09 -18.00
C ALA A 189 -33.71 9.20 -17.70
N SER A 190 -33.50 8.01 -17.11
CA SER A 190 -34.57 7.09 -16.72
C SER A 190 -35.13 7.38 -15.31
N LEU A 191 -34.48 8.22 -14.53
CA LEU A 191 -34.85 8.52 -13.15
C LEU A 191 -35.75 9.78 -13.10
N PRO A 192 -37.02 9.67 -12.65
CA PRO A 192 -37.98 10.79 -12.67
C PRO A 192 -37.51 12.01 -11.85
N TYR A 193 -36.73 11.81 -10.82
CA TYR A 193 -36.27 12.87 -9.89
C TYR A 193 -34.99 13.58 -10.36
N VAL A 194 -34.35 13.13 -11.43
CA VAL A 194 -33.16 13.79 -11.99
C VAL A 194 -33.51 14.78 -13.09
N SER A 195 -34.65 14.60 -13.74
CA SER A 195 -35.09 15.39 -14.95
C SER A 195 -36.22 16.39 -14.69
N GLY A 196 -36.61 16.62 -13.42
CA GLY A 196 -37.74 17.53 -13.17
C GLY A 196 -37.89 17.93 -11.70
N PHE A 197 -37.32 19.05 -11.37
CA PHE A 197 -37.84 19.96 -10.36
C PHE A 197 -38.20 21.25 -11.05
#